data_71ba32203824bfd6808a782b3f833a05
#
_entry.id   71ba32203824bfd6808a782b3f833a05
#
_cell.length_a   1.000
_cell.length_b   1.000
_cell.length_c   1.000
_cell.angle_alpha   90.00
_cell.angle_beta   90.00
_cell.angle_gamma   90.00
#
_symmetry.space_group_name_H-M   'P 1'
#
loop_
_entity.id
_entity.type
_entity.pdbx_description
1 polymer ?
#
loop_
_entity_poly.entity_id
_entity_poly.type
_entity_poly.pdbx_seq_one_letter_code
_entity_poly.pdbx_strand_id
1 'polypeptide(L)'
;QRSVKLLRPLCERLRVPTPCRDLALLVAREHGNIHSSTEFGAAATVRLLERCDAFRQPERFAQALLACECDARGRLGMQDLHYPQKPRLLQLLQALQNIDAAAIARSVTEQAAAQTTAAPVSPAHQPAALGERIKEQLHQARVKTLQAVLAQTTTST
;
A
#
# COMPACT_ATOMS: atom_id res chain seq x y z
N GLN A 1 11.28 -12.68 -2.51
CA GLN A 1 11.13 -12.61 -4.00
C GLN A 1 11.23 -13.99 -4.69
N ARG A 2 11.86 -14.99 -4.07
CA ARG A 2 11.97 -16.36 -4.64
C ARG A 2 10.58 -17.01 -4.80
N SER A 3 9.72 -16.87 -3.81
CA SER A 3 8.34 -17.42 -3.83
C SER A 3 7.51 -16.87 -4.99
N VAL A 4 7.62 -15.56 -5.29
CA VAL A 4 6.90 -14.94 -6.42
C VAL A 4 7.35 -15.51 -7.77
N LYS A 5 8.67 -15.75 -7.94
CA LYS A 5 9.22 -16.35 -9.18
C LYS A 5 8.74 -17.77 -9.42
N LEU A 6 8.54 -18.55 -8.35
CA LEU A 6 8.03 -19.92 -8.42
C LEU A 6 6.50 -19.94 -8.62
N LEU A 7 5.79 -19.02 -8.00
CA LEU A 7 4.33 -18.99 -8.01
C LEU A 7 3.76 -18.61 -9.39
N ARG A 8 4.39 -17.69 -10.13
CA ARG A 8 3.91 -17.26 -11.45
C ARG A 8 3.73 -18.43 -12.44
N PRO A 9 4.78 -19.20 -12.78
CA PRO A 9 4.64 -20.29 -13.73
C PRO A 9 3.72 -21.41 -13.20
N LEU A 10 3.63 -21.59 -11.87
CA LEU A 10 2.68 -22.53 -11.29
C LEU A 10 1.24 -22.11 -11.55
N CYS A 11 0.91 -20.83 -11.32
CA CYS A 11 -0.43 -20.30 -11.58
C CYS A 11 -0.80 -20.35 -13.07
N GLU A 12 0.15 -20.11 -13.96
CA GLU A 12 -0.04 -20.23 -15.41
C GLU A 12 -0.33 -21.68 -15.81
N ARG A 13 0.49 -22.62 -15.35
CA ARG A 13 0.32 -24.05 -15.63
C ARG A 13 -1.03 -24.59 -15.13
N LEU A 14 -1.46 -24.16 -13.94
CA LEU A 14 -2.71 -24.60 -13.32
C LEU A 14 -3.91 -23.77 -13.77
N ARG A 15 -3.73 -22.78 -14.63
CA ARG A 15 -4.79 -21.86 -15.09
C ARG A 15 -5.56 -21.22 -13.91
N VAL A 16 -4.81 -20.81 -12.88
CA VAL A 16 -5.42 -20.20 -11.67
C VAL A 16 -6.15 -18.91 -12.05
N PRO A 17 -7.41 -18.70 -11.63
CA PRO A 17 -8.14 -17.47 -11.89
C PRO A 17 -7.37 -16.23 -11.45
N THR A 18 -7.46 -15.16 -12.25
CA THR A 18 -6.71 -13.91 -12.02
C THR A 18 -6.84 -13.37 -10.59
N PRO A 19 -8.03 -13.27 -9.98
CA PRO A 19 -8.14 -12.76 -8.61
C PRO A 19 -7.38 -13.61 -7.59
N CYS A 20 -7.44 -14.93 -7.71
CA CYS A 20 -6.73 -15.85 -6.82
C CYS A 20 -5.21 -15.76 -7.00
N ARG A 21 -4.75 -15.69 -8.27
CA ARG A 21 -3.33 -15.51 -8.61
C ARG A 21 -2.79 -14.20 -8.04
N ASP A 22 -3.52 -13.10 -8.23
CA ASP A 22 -3.08 -11.77 -7.81
C ASP A 22 -3.02 -11.66 -6.28
N LEU A 23 -3.98 -12.26 -5.57
CA LEU A 23 -3.94 -12.38 -4.11
C LEU A 23 -2.75 -13.21 -3.64
N ALA A 24 -2.52 -14.38 -4.24
CA ALA A 24 -1.41 -15.26 -3.88
C ALA A 24 -0.05 -14.58 -4.12
N LEU A 25 0.11 -13.85 -5.23
CA LEU A 25 1.32 -13.08 -5.53
C LEU A 25 1.53 -11.93 -4.55
N LEU A 26 0.46 -11.25 -4.12
CA LEU A 26 0.51 -10.19 -3.12
C LEU A 26 1.00 -10.76 -1.78
N VAL A 27 0.38 -11.84 -1.30
CA VAL A 27 0.79 -12.50 -0.04
C VAL A 27 2.23 -12.99 -0.14
N ALA A 28 2.61 -13.68 -1.22
CA ALA A 28 3.97 -14.17 -1.41
C ALA A 28 5.04 -13.07 -1.40
N ARG A 29 4.67 -11.84 -1.79
CA ARG A 29 5.57 -10.69 -1.81
C ARG A 29 5.65 -9.97 -0.48
N GLU A 30 4.51 -9.78 0.19
CA GLU A 30 4.40 -8.81 1.28
C GLU A 30 4.13 -9.44 2.66
N HIS A 31 3.90 -10.77 2.80
CA HIS A 31 3.58 -11.38 4.11
C HIS A 31 4.60 -11.05 5.20
N GLY A 32 5.90 -11.07 4.90
CA GLY A 32 6.92 -10.72 5.87
C GLY A 32 6.82 -9.26 6.35
N ASN A 33 6.55 -8.32 5.42
CA ASN A 33 6.31 -6.92 5.75
C ASN A 33 5.02 -6.72 6.56
N ILE A 34 3.98 -7.52 6.26
CA ILE A 34 2.72 -7.49 7.01
C ILE A 34 2.95 -7.98 8.44
N HIS A 35 3.67 -9.09 8.64
CA HIS A 35 4.00 -9.60 9.97
C HIS A 35 4.78 -8.59 10.81
N SER A 36 5.76 -7.89 10.23
CA SER A 36 6.57 -6.88 10.91
C SER A 36 5.92 -5.49 10.99
N SER A 37 4.71 -5.31 10.48
CA SER A 37 4.10 -3.98 10.30
C SER A 37 3.81 -3.24 11.61
N THR A 38 3.76 -3.92 12.74
CA THR A 38 3.61 -3.27 14.07
C THR A 38 4.80 -2.39 14.43
N GLU A 39 5.97 -2.67 13.87
CA GLU A 39 7.21 -1.91 14.09
C GLU A 39 7.38 -0.75 13.09
N PHE A 40 6.48 -0.66 12.11
CA PHE A 40 6.61 0.34 11.04
C PHE A 40 6.16 1.72 11.50
N GLY A 41 6.99 2.72 11.23
CA GLY A 41 6.59 4.12 11.27
C GLY A 41 5.70 4.51 10.08
N ALA A 42 5.20 5.75 10.07
CA ALA A 42 4.24 6.24 9.08
C ALA A 42 4.67 6.01 7.63
N ALA A 43 5.90 6.39 7.27
CA ALA A 43 6.39 6.26 5.89
C ALA A 43 6.49 4.79 5.42
N ALA A 44 6.94 3.88 6.30
CA ALA A 44 7.03 2.45 5.97
C ALA A 44 5.64 1.83 5.82
N THR A 45 4.69 2.22 6.67
CA THR A 45 3.30 1.77 6.61
C THR A 45 2.62 2.25 5.32
N VAL A 46 2.76 3.54 4.96
CA VAL A 46 2.19 4.06 3.70
C VAL A 46 2.76 3.31 2.50
N ARG A 47 4.09 3.09 2.45
CA ARG A 47 4.70 2.30 1.37
C ARG A 47 4.18 0.87 1.30
N LEU A 48 3.92 0.23 2.43
CA LEU A 48 3.31 -1.11 2.46
C LEU A 48 1.91 -1.07 1.85
N LEU A 49 1.05 -0.13 2.26
CA LEU A 49 -0.30 0.03 1.72
C LEU A 49 -0.29 0.30 0.21
N GLU A 50 0.62 1.13 -0.27
CA GLU A 50 0.80 1.44 -1.70
C GLU A 50 1.27 0.22 -2.49
N ARG A 51 2.26 -0.54 -2.01
CA ARG A 51 2.72 -1.78 -2.66
C ARG A 51 1.65 -2.86 -2.69
N CYS A 52 0.76 -2.86 -1.69
CA CYS A 52 -0.39 -3.77 -1.64
C CYS A 52 -1.57 -3.30 -2.51
N ASP A 53 -1.49 -2.12 -3.13
CA ASP A 53 -2.60 -1.49 -3.85
C ASP A 53 -3.86 -1.34 -2.97
N ALA A 54 -3.67 -1.13 -1.66
CA ALA A 54 -4.72 -1.17 -0.65
C ALA A 54 -5.78 -0.07 -0.84
N PHE A 55 -5.38 1.10 -1.36
CA PHE A 55 -6.28 2.22 -1.61
C PHE A 55 -7.27 1.96 -2.75
N ARG A 56 -6.87 1.20 -3.77
CA ARG A 56 -7.71 0.86 -4.92
C ARG A 56 -8.41 -0.49 -4.74
N GLN A 57 -7.81 -1.40 -3.98
CA GLN A 57 -8.27 -2.78 -3.81
C GLN A 57 -8.33 -3.14 -2.30
N PRO A 58 -9.14 -2.42 -1.49
CA PRO A 58 -9.18 -2.61 -0.05
C PRO A 58 -9.64 -4.02 0.35
N GLU A 59 -10.56 -4.62 -0.40
CA GLU A 59 -11.04 -5.98 -0.15
C GLU A 59 -9.93 -7.03 -0.38
N ARG A 60 -9.17 -6.91 -1.47
CA ARG A 60 -8.03 -7.78 -1.74
C ARG A 60 -6.96 -7.62 -0.66
N PHE A 61 -6.74 -6.40 -0.18
CA PHE A 61 -5.82 -6.15 0.92
C PHE A 61 -6.30 -6.82 2.22
N ALA A 62 -7.59 -6.72 2.56
CA ALA A 62 -8.17 -7.40 3.72
C ALA A 62 -8.03 -8.93 3.63
N GLN A 63 -8.22 -9.52 2.44
CA GLN A 63 -7.97 -10.94 2.19
C GLN A 63 -6.49 -11.32 2.38
N ALA A 64 -5.56 -10.47 1.94
CA ALA A 64 -4.13 -10.69 2.15
C ALA A 64 -3.76 -10.66 3.64
N LEU A 65 -4.34 -9.74 4.40
CA LEU A 65 -4.17 -9.67 5.86
C LEU A 65 -4.73 -10.92 6.55
N LEU A 66 -5.90 -11.41 6.11
CA LEU A 66 -6.49 -12.65 6.62
C LEU A 66 -5.59 -13.86 6.33
N ALA A 67 -5.04 -13.96 5.13
CA ALA A 67 -4.11 -15.02 4.77
C ALA A 67 -2.84 -15.01 5.65
N CYS A 68 -2.30 -13.82 5.95
CA CYS A 68 -1.16 -13.68 6.87
C CYS A 68 -1.53 -14.05 8.31
N GLU A 69 -2.72 -13.69 8.77
CA GLU A 69 -3.22 -14.10 10.09
C GLU A 69 -3.35 -15.64 10.17
N CYS A 70 -3.91 -16.27 9.13
CA CYS A 70 -4.01 -17.75 9.06
C CYS A 70 -2.62 -18.40 9.04
N ASP A 71 -1.63 -17.83 8.32
CA ASP A 71 -0.26 -18.34 8.34
C ASP A 71 0.37 -18.26 9.74
N ALA A 72 0.17 -17.16 10.45
CA ALA A 72 0.70 -16.99 11.80
C ALA A 72 0.07 -17.96 12.81
N ARG A 73 -1.26 -18.13 12.75
CA ARG A 73 -2.03 -18.97 13.67
C ARG A 73 -2.04 -20.46 13.29
N GLY A 74 -1.74 -20.79 12.04
CA GLY A 74 -1.70 -22.15 11.52
C GLY A 74 -0.54 -23.00 12.02
N ARG A 75 0.38 -22.45 12.79
CA ARG A 75 1.50 -23.17 13.40
C ARG A 75 1.02 -23.87 14.68
N LEU A 76 1.54 -25.08 14.92
CA LEU A 76 1.18 -25.86 16.10
C LEU A 76 1.39 -25.05 17.39
N GLY A 77 0.34 -24.93 18.19
CA GLY A 77 0.35 -24.18 19.46
C GLY A 77 0.18 -22.66 19.30
N MET A 78 -0.05 -22.15 18.08
CA MET A 78 -0.22 -20.72 17.81
C MET A 78 -1.64 -20.33 17.43
N GLN A 79 -2.61 -21.22 17.57
CA GLN A 79 -4.01 -20.97 17.18
C GLN A 79 -4.63 -19.76 17.88
N ASP A 80 -4.23 -19.47 19.11
CA ASP A 80 -4.73 -18.37 19.94
C ASP A 80 -3.79 -17.15 19.94
N LEU A 81 -2.79 -17.13 19.02
CA LEU A 81 -1.85 -16.02 18.91
C LEU A 81 -2.58 -14.70 18.69
N HIS A 82 -2.29 -13.69 19.52
CA HIS A 82 -2.74 -12.33 19.28
C HIS A 82 -2.06 -11.76 18.04
N TYR A 83 -2.85 -11.40 17.02
CA TYR A 83 -2.37 -10.89 15.72
C TYR A 83 -2.90 -9.48 15.46
N PRO A 84 -2.25 -8.43 16.01
CA PRO A 84 -2.73 -7.05 15.93
C PRO A 84 -2.52 -6.38 14.56
N GLN A 85 -1.71 -6.98 13.69
CA GLN A 85 -1.35 -6.42 12.38
C GLN A 85 -2.57 -6.14 11.51
N LYS A 86 -3.52 -7.08 11.45
CA LYS A 86 -4.71 -6.97 10.61
C LYS A 86 -5.62 -5.82 11.04
N PRO A 87 -6.17 -5.76 12.27
CA PRO A 87 -7.03 -4.65 12.68
C PRO A 87 -6.29 -3.32 12.61
N ARG A 88 -5.02 -3.26 13.00
CA ARG A 88 -4.20 -2.03 12.92
C ARG A 88 -4.08 -1.53 11.49
N LEU A 89 -3.69 -2.36 10.53
CA LEU A 89 -3.49 -1.93 9.15
C LEU A 89 -4.80 -1.53 8.46
N LEU A 90 -5.94 -2.18 8.78
CA LEU A 90 -7.26 -1.78 8.29
C LEU A 90 -7.69 -0.42 8.85
N GLN A 91 -7.47 -0.18 10.13
CA GLN A 91 -7.76 1.11 10.77
C GLN A 91 -6.91 2.24 10.16
N LEU A 92 -5.61 2.00 9.95
CA LEU A 92 -4.72 2.98 9.34
C LEU A 92 -5.09 3.26 7.87
N LEU A 93 -5.47 2.24 7.11
CA LEU A 93 -5.99 2.41 5.74
C LEU A 93 -7.24 3.28 5.75
N GLN A 94 -8.19 3.01 6.63
CA GLN A 94 -9.43 3.79 6.75
C GLN A 94 -9.15 5.27 7.06
N ALA A 95 -8.23 5.56 7.97
CA ALA A 95 -7.83 6.93 8.28
C ALA A 95 -7.25 7.69 7.08
N LEU A 96 -6.62 6.98 6.14
CA LEU A 96 -6.02 7.56 4.93
C LEU A 96 -6.98 7.64 3.73
N GLN A 97 -8.11 6.95 3.74
CA GLN A 97 -9.08 6.96 2.64
C GLN A 97 -9.75 8.32 2.42
N ASN A 98 -9.78 9.17 3.44
CA ASN A 98 -10.38 10.52 3.37
C ASN A 98 -9.49 11.55 2.65
N ILE A 99 -8.28 11.17 2.22
CA ILE A 99 -7.39 12.06 1.47
C ILE A 99 -7.93 12.21 0.04
N ASP A 100 -8.27 13.44 -0.35
CA ASP A 100 -8.72 13.75 -1.71
C ASP A 100 -7.56 13.68 -2.72
N ALA A 101 -7.36 12.49 -3.26
CA ALA A 101 -6.33 12.23 -4.26
C ALA A 101 -6.57 13.05 -5.57
N ALA A 102 -7.83 13.34 -5.89
CA ALA A 102 -8.16 14.12 -7.07
C ALA A 102 -7.81 15.60 -6.89
N ALA A 103 -8.03 16.16 -5.70
CA ALA A 103 -7.60 17.54 -5.39
C ALA A 103 -6.08 17.67 -5.46
N ILE A 104 -5.32 16.72 -4.92
CA ILE A 104 -3.86 16.71 -5.01
C ILE A 104 -3.40 16.62 -6.48
N ALA A 105 -3.99 15.72 -7.26
CA ALA A 105 -3.65 15.58 -8.68
C ALA A 105 -3.94 16.86 -9.47
N ARG A 106 -5.08 17.52 -9.26
CA ARG A 106 -5.41 18.81 -9.88
C ARG A 106 -4.38 19.87 -9.53
N SER A 107 -4.09 20.05 -8.24
CA SER A 107 -3.11 21.06 -7.78
C SER A 107 -1.73 20.86 -8.41
N VAL A 108 -1.23 19.62 -8.46
CA VAL A 108 0.07 19.31 -9.09
C VAL A 108 0.05 19.60 -10.60
N THR A 109 -1.07 19.30 -11.28
CA THR A 109 -1.22 19.54 -12.71
C THR A 109 -1.24 21.05 -13.02
N GLU A 110 -1.98 21.83 -12.24
CA GLU A 110 -2.05 23.29 -12.36
C GLU A 110 -0.68 23.94 -12.14
N GLN A 111 0.05 23.50 -11.10
CA GLN A 111 1.42 23.97 -10.84
C GLN A 111 2.39 23.61 -11.97
N ALA A 112 2.26 22.42 -12.56
CA ALA A 112 3.08 22.03 -13.69
C ALA A 112 2.77 22.88 -14.94
N ALA A 113 1.50 23.17 -15.22
CA ALA A 113 1.09 24.03 -16.33
C ALA A 113 1.61 25.46 -16.17
N ALA A 114 1.54 26.03 -14.96
CA ALA A 114 2.08 27.36 -14.67
C ALA A 114 3.61 27.44 -14.85
N GLN A 115 4.34 26.37 -14.58
CA GLN A 115 5.80 26.30 -14.78
C GLN A 115 6.20 26.15 -16.26
N THR A 116 5.36 25.52 -17.09
CA THR A 116 5.63 25.29 -18.52
C THR A 116 5.53 26.56 -19.36
N THR A 117 4.82 27.59 -18.88
CA THR A 117 4.76 28.91 -19.55
C THR A 117 6.08 29.69 -19.45
N ALA A 118 7.03 29.26 -18.61
CA ALA A 118 8.28 29.97 -18.34
C ALA A 118 9.52 29.43 -19.12
N ALA A 119 9.48 28.21 -19.69
CA ALA A 119 10.59 27.68 -20.51
C ALA A 119 10.10 26.51 -21.40
N PRO A 120 10.50 26.44 -22.70
CA PRO A 120 10.11 25.33 -23.58
C PRO A 120 10.94 24.07 -23.25
N VAL A 121 10.32 23.10 -22.60
CA VAL A 121 10.91 21.77 -22.35
C VAL A 121 10.30 20.76 -23.33
N SER A 122 11.13 19.87 -23.87
CA SER A 122 10.79 18.86 -24.88
C SER A 122 9.55 18.03 -24.51
N PRO A 123 8.55 17.87 -25.38
CA PRO A 123 7.22 17.33 -25.01
C PRO A 123 7.19 15.83 -24.68
N ALA A 124 8.23 15.07 -24.96
CA ALA A 124 8.24 13.62 -24.82
C ALA A 124 8.36 13.08 -23.37
N HIS A 125 8.83 13.89 -22.40
CA HIS A 125 9.07 13.47 -21.01
C HIS A 125 8.04 13.97 -19.98
N GLN A 126 7.09 14.81 -20.39
CA GLN A 126 6.20 15.52 -19.47
C GLN A 126 5.14 14.64 -18.76
N PRO A 127 4.46 13.67 -19.40
CA PRO A 127 3.39 12.91 -18.74
C PRO A 127 3.91 11.96 -17.63
N ALA A 128 5.06 11.30 -17.87
CA ALA A 128 5.65 10.39 -16.90
C ALA A 128 6.15 11.14 -15.65
N ALA A 129 6.82 12.29 -15.86
CA ALA A 129 7.29 13.15 -14.77
C ALA A 129 6.13 13.73 -13.95
N LEU A 130 5.00 14.10 -14.58
CA LEU A 130 3.81 14.57 -13.89
C LEU A 130 3.18 13.45 -13.04
N GLY A 131 3.08 12.23 -13.58
CA GLY A 131 2.57 11.07 -12.85
C GLY A 131 3.40 10.75 -11.60
N GLU A 132 4.72 10.80 -11.69
CA GLU A 132 5.61 10.60 -10.52
C GLU A 132 5.48 11.73 -9.50
N ARG A 133 5.33 12.98 -9.92
CA ARG A 133 5.07 14.12 -9.01
C ARG A 133 3.74 13.95 -8.25
N ILE A 134 2.69 13.51 -8.93
CA ILE A 134 1.39 13.24 -8.28
C ILE A 134 1.53 12.12 -7.26
N LYS A 135 2.19 11.01 -7.61
CA LYS A 135 2.44 9.90 -6.67
C LYS A 135 3.21 10.35 -5.45
N GLU A 136 4.26 11.13 -5.63
CA GLU A 136 5.09 11.65 -4.53
C GLU A 136 4.28 12.56 -3.62
N GLN A 137 3.49 13.49 -4.15
CA GLN A 137 2.64 14.38 -3.35
C GLN A 137 1.57 13.60 -2.57
N LEU A 138 0.97 12.58 -3.20
CA LEU A 138 0.04 11.67 -2.52
C LEU A 138 0.72 10.91 -1.40
N HIS A 139 1.92 10.37 -1.66
CA HIS A 139 2.71 9.67 -0.65
C HIS A 139 2.99 10.57 0.55
N GLN A 140 3.47 11.79 0.31
CA GLN A 140 3.79 12.76 1.36
C GLN A 140 2.55 13.17 2.17
N ALA A 141 1.41 13.41 1.51
CA ALA A 141 0.16 13.73 2.18
C ALA A 141 -0.29 12.57 3.10
N ARG A 142 -0.22 11.33 2.61
CA ARG A 142 -0.53 10.13 3.40
C ARG A 142 0.41 9.97 4.60
N VAL A 143 1.70 10.16 4.40
CA VAL A 143 2.70 10.08 5.48
C VAL A 143 2.41 11.12 6.56
N LYS A 144 2.16 12.36 6.17
CA LYS A 144 1.85 13.46 7.11
C LYS A 144 0.57 13.17 7.91
N THR A 145 -0.48 12.72 7.25
CA THR A 145 -1.73 12.34 7.92
C THR A 145 -1.51 11.19 8.91
N LEU A 146 -0.77 10.18 8.48
CA LEU A 146 -0.51 9.02 9.33
C LEU A 146 0.38 9.35 10.53
N GLN A 147 1.34 10.24 10.38
CA GLN A 147 2.15 10.76 11.49
C GLN A 147 1.27 11.42 12.56
N ALA A 148 0.29 12.24 12.15
CA ALA A 148 -0.64 12.88 13.06
C ALA A 148 -1.51 11.84 13.79
N VAL A 149 -2.03 10.84 13.08
CA VAL A 149 -2.83 9.75 13.69
C VAL A 149 -2.01 8.96 14.71
N LEU A 150 -0.79 8.57 14.37
CA LEU A 150 0.08 7.82 15.29
C LEU A 150 0.48 8.62 16.52
N ALA A 151 0.72 9.93 16.38
CA ALA A 151 1.03 10.81 17.51
C ALA A 151 -0.14 10.90 18.52
N GLN A 152 -1.39 10.96 18.03
CA GLN A 152 -2.59 10.98 18.87
C GLN A 152 -2.78 9.69 19.65
N THR A 153 -2.44 8.54 19.05
CA THR A 153 -2.56 7.22 19.69
C THR A 153 -1.56 7.04 20.84
N THR A 154 -0.38 7.67 20.72
CA THR A 154 0.68 7.58 21.75
C THR A 154 0.39 8.46 22.98
N THR A 155 -0.48 9.48 22.85
CA THR A 155 -0.80 10.42 23.94
C THR A 155 -1.97 9.93 24.80
N SER A 156 -2.70 8.89 24.37
CA SER A 156 -3.92 8.36 25.03
C SER A 156 -3.66 7.09 25.87
N THR A 157 -2.39 6.70 26.08
CA THR A 157 -1.97 5.57 26.93
C THR A 157 -1.18 6.06 28.13
#